data_96dfc29b2f6c603f61fa16403d81e60f
#
_entry.id   96dfc29b2f6c603f61fa16403d81e60f
#
_cell.length_a   1.000
_cell.length_b   1.000
_cell.length_c   1.000
_cell.angle_alpha   90.00
_cell.angle_beta   90.00
_cell.angle_gamma   90.00
#
_symmetry.space_group_name_H-M   'P 1'
#
loop_
_entity.id
_entity.type
_entity.pdbx_description
1 polymer ?
#
loop_
_entity_poly.entity_id
_entity_poly.type
_entity_poly.pdbx_seq_one_letter_code
_entity_poly.pdbx_strand_id
1 'polypeptide(L)'
;MKLEGIRPSNFSGVPALMAISALVMILGGIEFSSLWMGITGWALIFASWGVSAKIENKTLVLKYAFGLLPIKLRAEDIEEISVLNRLERGVLLRHFPIVGIAYIGALVYALYRYSTFPENLLPGYYLGALGIIVISSSVLLSMAVPTGKTRHKLLATVAISIAGAFLLWLKTRKAEMVPMIAVLAMITLLIVYDIDTEDHIVLKTKKGKYLLTSNAPRDKVERAIKAIMEVLSDD
;
A
#
# COMPACT_ATOMS: atom_id res chain seq x y z
N MET A 1 -13.85 2.34 -22.93
CA MET A 1 -13.64 0.90 -22.65
C MET A 1 -13.19 0.74 -21.21
N LYS A 2 -13.77 -0.20 -20.42
CA LYS A 2 -13.29 -0.52 -19.05
C LYS A 2 -12.10 -1.48 -19.14
N LEU A 3 -11.04 -1.21 -18.39
CA LEU A 3 -9.88 -2.11 -18.28
C LEU A 3 -10.19 -3.14 -17.18
N GLU A 4 -10.73 -4.29 -17.59
CA GLU A 4 -11.15 -5.33 -16.64
C GLU A 4 -9.97 -5.91 -15.85
N GLY A 5 -10.12 -5.97 -14.53
CA GLY A 5 -9.09 -6.51 -13.63
C GLY A 5 -7.90 -5.59 -13.40
N ILE A 6 -7.90 -4.37 -13.96
CA ILE A 6 -6.86 -3.37 -13.72
C ILE A 6 -7.41 -2.27 -12.82
N ARG A 7 -6.69 -1.98 -11.76
CA ARG A 7 -7.00 -0.91 -10.79
C ARG A 7 -5.78 0.00 -10.58
N PRO A 8 -5.99 1.30 -10.37
CA PRO A 8 -4.89 2.18 -10.02
C PRO A 8 -4.48 1.95 -8.56
N SER A 9 -3.19 2.04 -8.28
CA SER A 9 -2.64 2.00 -6.92
C SER A 9 -2.53 3.40 -6.33
N ASN A 10 -2.51 3.49 -5.00
CA ASN A 10 -2.37 4.75 -4.26
C ASN A 10 -0.90 5.17 -4.04
N PHE A 11 0.02 4.77 -4.91
CA PHE A 11 1.46 5.07 -4.76
C PHE A 11 1.88 6.40 -5.38
N SER A 12 0.97 7.11 -6.05
CA SER A 12 1.31 8.35 -6.75
C SER A 12 0.18 9.38 -6.73
N GLY A 13 0.54 10.63 -6.96
CA GLY A 13 -0.39 11.74 -7.07
C GLY A 13 -1.21 12.01 -5.79
N VAL A 14 -2.42 12.51 -5.95
CA VAL A 14 -3.32 12.82 -4.84
C VAL A 14 -3.63 11.59 -3.97
N PRO A 15 -3.88 10.39 -4.51
CA PRO A 15 -4.09 9.20 -3.69
C PRO A 15 -2.91 8.85 -2.77
N ALA A 16 -1.67 9.05 -3.22
CA ALA A 16 -0.48 8.85 -2.37
C ALA A 16 -0.44 9.85 -1.21
N LEU A 17 -0.76 11.12 -1.48
CA LEU A 17 -0.86 12.13 -0.43
C LEU A 17 -1.97 11.79 0.57
N MET A 18 -3.12 11.29 0.10
CA MET A 18 -4.21 10.83 0.98
C MET A 18 -3.75 9.66 1.86
N ALA A 19 -3.04 8.67 1.30
CA ALA A 19 -2.54 7.53 2.04
C ALA A 19 -1.48 7.95 3.09
N ILE A 20 -0.58 8.87 2.76
CA ILE A 20 0.42 9.42 3.68
C ILE A 20 -0.27 10.24 4.77
N SER A 21 -1.22 11.11 4.43
CA SER A 21 -1.99 11.87 5.40
C SER A 21 -2.79 10.96 6.34
N ALA A 22 -3.34 9.87 5.82
CA ALA A 22 -4.02 8.84 6.60
C ALA A 22 -3.08 8.24 7.65
N LEU A 23 -1.85 7.89 7.24
CA LEU A 23 -0.85 7.36 8.15
C LEU A 23 -0.51 8.35 9.26
N VAL A 24 -0.28 9.63 8.91
CA VAL A 24 -0.04 10.70 9.88
C VAL A 24 -1.23 10.88 10.85
N MET A 25 -2.47 10.82 10.33
CA MET A 25 -3.67 10.93 11.16
C MET A 25 -3.83 9.74 12.11
N ILE A 26 -3.54 8.51 11.66
CA ILE A 26 -3.59 7.33 12.53
C ILE A 26 -2.52 7.42 13.62
N LEU A 27 -1.29 7.81 13.27
CA LEU A 27 -0.21 8.01 14.23
C LEU A 27 -0.55 9.13 15.23
N GLY A 28 -1.07 10.26 14.74
CA GLY A 28 -1.55 11.35 15.58
C GLY A 28 -2.72 10.94 16.47
N GLY A 29 -3.62 10.09 16.00
CA GLY A 29 -4.69 9.51 16.80
C GLY A 29 -4.16 8.72 17.99
N ILE A 30 -3.08 7.96 17.80
CA ILE A 30 -2.38 7.25 18.87
C ILE A 30 -1.72 8.25 19.83
N GLU A 31 -1.02 9.25 19.30
CA GLU A 31 -0.27 10.23 20.07
C GLU A 31 -1.16 11.09 20.98
N PHE A 32 -2.24 11.61 20.39
CA PHE A 32 -3.16 12.55 21.10
C PHE A 32 -4.38 11.86 21.69
N SER A 33 -4.41 10.52 21.69
CA SER A 33 -5.59 9.74 22.17
C SER A 33 -6.89 10.17 21.49
N SER A 34 -6.82 10.54 20.21
CA SER A 34 -7.95 11.07 19.46
C SER A 34 -8.58 10.02 18.55
N LEU A 35 -9.74 9.53 18.96
CA LEU A 35 -10.53 8.60 18.13
C LEU A 35 -10.87 9.18 16.76
N TRP A 36 -11.18 10.48 16.70
CA TRP A 36 -11.53 11.17 15.46
C TRP A 36 -10.39 11.19 14.45
N MET A 37 -9.15 11.42 14.91
CA MET A 37 -7.98 11.32 14.04
C MET A 37 -7.82 9.91 13.49
N GLY A 38 -8.00 8.89 14.32
CA GLY A 38 -7.97 7.50 13.88
C GLY A 38 -9.03 7.18 12.82
N ILE A 39 -10.29 7.56 13.06
CA ILE A 39 -11.40 7.35 12.12
C ILE A 39 -11.13 8.09 10.80
N THR A 40 -10.70 9.36 10.85
CA THR A 40 -10.38 10.15 9.66
C THR A 40 -9.22 9.51 8.88
N GLY A 41 -8.19 9.03 9.57
CA GLY A 41 -7.08 8.32 8.94
C GLY A 41 -7.55 7.07 8.19
N TRP A 42 -8.38 6.23 8.78
CA TRP A 42 -8.95 5.06 8.11
C TRP A 42 -9.83 5.45 6.92
N ALA A 43 -10.67 6.48 7.06
CA ALA A 43 -11.47 6.99 5.94
C ALA A 43 -10.60 7.44 4.76
N LEU A 44 -9.48 8.13 5.03
CA LEU A 44 -8.52 8.54 4.00
C LEU A 44 -7.80 7.35 3.34
N ILE A 45 -7.47 6.27 4.10
CA ILE A 45 -6.92 5.04 3.51
C ILE A 45 -7.91 4.46 2.49
N PHE A 46 -9.16 4.26 2.88
CA PHE A 46 -10.18 3.73 1.98
C PHE A 46 -10.42 4.65 0.77
N ALA A 47 -10.44 5.96 0.99
CA ALA A 47 -10.58 6.93 -0.08
C ALA A 47 -9.38 6.95 -1.05
N SER A 48 -8.18 6.58 -0.58
CA SER A 48 -6.99 6.48 -1.43
C SER A 48 -6.98 5.25 -2.34
N TRP A 49 -7.83 4.24 -2.10
CA TRP A 49 -7.82 3.00 -2.87
C TRP A 49 -8.37 3.21 -4.27
N GLY A 50 -7.65 2.66 -5.24
CA GLY A 50 -8.08 2.61 -6.63
C GLY A 50 -9.16 1.55 -6.84
N VAL A 51 -10.17 1.94 -7.60
CA VAL A 51 -11.35 1.10 -7.86
C VAL A 51 -11.35 0.52 -9.26
N SER A 52 -11.05 1.34 -10.26
CA SER A 52 -11.06 0.92 -11.66
C SER A 52 -10.30 1.89 -12.55
N ALA A 53 -9.85 1.37 -13.70
CA ALA A 53 -9.30 2.15 -14.79
C ALA A 53 -10.16 1.96 -16.04
N LYS A 54 -10.35 3.03 -16.83
CA LYS A 54 -11.08 3.00 -18.08
C LYS A 54 -10.52 3.99 -19.09
N ILE A 55 -10.72 3.69 -20.38
CA ILE A 55 -10.35 4.57 -21.47
C ILE A 55 -11.63 5.23 -22.01
N GLU A 56 -11.65 6.55 -22.07
CA GLU A 56 -12.73 7.38 -22.61
C GLU A 56 -12.14 8.51 -23.45
N ASN A 57 -12.50 8.62 -24.72
CA ASN A 57 -12.12 9.73 -25.61
C ASN A 57 -10.60 10.08 -25.52
N LYS A 58 -9.72 9.14 -25.87
CA LYS A 58 -8.25 9.32 -25.79
C LYS A 58 -7.73 9.72 -24.39
N THR A 59 -8.47 9.39 -23.36
CA THR A 59 -8.12 9.72 -21.97
C THR A 59 -8.22 8.47 -21.11
N LEU A 60 -7.15 8.17 -20.37
CA LEU A 60 -7.15 7.13 -19.34
C LEU A 60 -7.69 7.73 -18.04
N VAL A 61 -8.83 7.24 -17.57
CA VAL A 61 -9.50 7.69 -16.35
C VAL A 61 -9.25 6.67 -15.24
N LEU A 62 -8.52 7.09 -14.22
CA LEU A 62 -8.22 6.33 -13.01
C LEU A 62 -9.21 6.74 -11.92
N LYS A 63 -9.95 5.79 -11.35
CA LYS A 63 -10.97 6.07 -10.34
C LYS A 63 -10.53 5.61 -8.96
N TYR A 64 -10.61 6.52 -7.99
CA TYR A 64 -10.34 6.31 -6.57
C TYR A 64 -11.55 6.66 -5.73
N ALA A 65 -11.46 6.52 -4.41
CA ALA A 65 -12.50 6.90 -3.45
C ALA A 65 -13.88 6.38 -3.85
N PHE A 66 -14.01 5.06 -4.03
CA PHE A 66 -15.26 4.41 -4.50
C PHE A 66 -15.76 4.93 -5.86
N GLY A 67 -14.87 5.51 -6.66
CA GLY A 67 -15.19 6.07 -7.98
C GLY A 67 -15.52 7.56 -7.99
N LEU A 68 -15.52 8.21 -6.82
CA LEU A 68 -15.81 9.64 -6.67
C LEU A 68 -14.66 10.55 -7.10
N LEU A 69 -13.42 10.06 -7.03
CA LEU A 69 -12.21 10.82 -7.41
C LEU A 69 -11.64 10.29 -8.74
N PRO A 70 -11.99 10.89 -9.90
CA PRO A 70 -11.40 10.54 -11.18
C PRO A 70 -10.12 11.34 -11.42
N ILE A 71 -9.01 10.65 -11.74
CA ILE A 71 -7.80 11.25 -12.27
C ILE A 71 -7.76 10.95 -13.77
N LYS A 72 -7.68 12.00 -14.59
CA LYS A 72 -7.68 11.91 -16.04
C LYS A 72 -6.25 12.12 -16.58
N LEU A 73 -5.74 11.12 -17.29
CA LEU A 73 -4.46 11.17 -17.98
C LEU A 73 -4.73 11.17 -19.48
N ARG A 74 -4.35 12.24 -20.17
CA ARG A 74 -4.47 12.31 -21.62
C ARG A 74 -3.42 11.44 -22.29
N ALA A 75 -3.70 10.90 -23.46
CA ALA A 75 -2.75 10.12 -24.23
C ALA A 75 -1.43 10.87 -24.43
N GLU A 76 -1.49 12.15 -24.82
CA GLU A 76 -0.34 13.04 -25.03
C GLU A 76 0.54 13.30 -23.79
N ASP A 77 0.03 13.02 -22.58
CA ASP A 77 0.78 13.14 -21.31
C ASP A 77 1.55 11.86 -20.98
N ILE A 78 1.22 10.71 -21.57
CA ILE A 78 1.85 9.41 -21.25
C ILE A 78 3.10 9.24 -22.13
N GLU A 79 4.27 9.13 -21.50
CA GLU A 79 5.57 8.99 -22.16
C GLU A 79 5.98 7.53 -22.33
N GLU A 80 5.67 6.68 -21.35
CA GLU A 80 6.14 5.31 -21.30
C GLU A 80 5.21 4.43 -20.49
N ILE A 81 5.06 3.18 -20.91
CA ILE A 81 4.33 2.14 -20.16
C ILE A 81 5.30 0.98 -19.95
N SER A 82 5.54 0.61 -18.71
CA SER A 82 6.39 -0.52 -18.37
C SER A 82 5.67 -1.49 -17.44
N VAL A 83 5.84 -2.80 -17.70
CA VAL A 83 5.33 -3.85 -16.83
C VAL A 83 6.48 -4.40 -16.02
N LEU A 84 6.37 -4.28 -14.70
CA LEU A 84 7.40 -4.79 -13.80
C LEU A 84 7.24 -6.31 -13.66
N ASN A 85 8.30 -7.04 -13.92
CA ASN A 85 8.35 -8.47 -13.64
C ASN A 85 8.53 -8.72 -12.13
N ARG A 86 8.39 -9.98 -11.68
CA ARG A 86 8.48 -10.35 -10.26
C ARG A 86 9.80 -9.96 -9.60
N LEU A 87 10.91 -9.98 -10.31
CA LEU A 87 12.22 -9.59 -9.78
C LEU A 87 12.35 -8.06 -9.68
N GLU A 88 11.71 -7.34 -10.61
CA GLU A 88 11.70 -5.88 -10.65
C GLU A 88 10.77 -5.26 -9.59
N ARG A 89 9.90 -6.04 -8.96
CA ARG A 89 9.04 -5.56 -7.85
C ARG A 89 9.84 -5.07 -6.64
N GLY A 90 11.02 -5.64 -6.37
CA GLY A 90 11.96 -5.07 -5.40
C GLY A 90 12.48 -3.68 -5.78
N VAL A 91 12.16 -3.20 -7.00
CA VAL A 91 12.49 -1.86 -7.49
C VAL A 91 11.30 -0.90 -7.37
N LEU A 92 10.15 -1.36 -6.87
CA LEU A 92 8.94 -0.52 -6.74
C LEU A 92 9.22 0.75 -5.94
N LEU A 93 10.02 0.65 -4.87
CA LEU A 93 10.44 1.81 -4.07
C LEU A 93 11.31 2.79 -4.84
N ARG A 94 12.03 2.37 -5.90
CA ARG A 94 12.78 3.28 -6.77
C ARG A 94 11.86 4.10 -7.67
N HIS A 95 10.73 3.55 -8.08
CA HIS A 95 9.74 4.27 -8.86
C HIS A 95 8.90 5.22 -7.98
N PHE A 96 8.65 4.84 -6.72
CA PHE A 96 7.79 5.57 -5.77
C PHE A 96 8.49 5.81 -4.42
N PRO A 97 9.60 6.59 -4.38
CA PRO A 97 10.41 6.75 -3.17
C PRO A 97 9.66 7.40 -2.01
N ILE A 98 8.70 8.28 -2.29
CA ILE A 98 7.89 8.96 -1.26
C ILE A 98 7.12 7.96 -0.40
N VAL A 99 6.59 6.90 -1.02
CA VAL A 99 5.89 5.83 -0.30
C VAL A 99 6.85 5.07 0.61
N GLY A 100 8.05 4.75 0.12
CA GLY A 100 9.10 4.12 0.91
C GLY A 100 9.49 4.97 2.13
N ILE A 101 9.72 6.27 1.91
CA ILE A 101 10.05 7.22 2.98
C ILE A 101 8.93 7.28 4.03
N ALA A 102 7.66 7.31 3.60
CA ALA A 102 6.52 7.32 4.52
C ALA A 102 6.46 6.06 5.40
N TYR A 103 6.63 4.87 4.81
CA TYR A 103 6.66 3.62 5.58
C TYR A 103 7.87 3.52 6.51
N ILE A 104 9.06 3.98 6.08
CA ILE A 104 10.25 4.04 6.94
C ILE A 104 10.02 5.01 8.09
N GLY A 105 9.50 6.20 7.83
CA GLY A 105 9.18 7.19 8.85
C GLY A 105 8.17 6.67 9.87
N ALA A 106 7.11 6.01 9.40
CA ALA A 106 6.12 5.39 10.27
C ALA A 106 6.71 4.27 11.13
N LEU A 107 7.57 3.43 10.55
CA LEU A 107 8.27 2.36 11.27
C LEU A 107 9.18 2.93 12.38
N VAL A 108 10.02 3.90 12.04
CA VAL A 108 10.93 4.56 13.01
C VAL A 108 10.14 5.21 14.14
N TYR A 109 9.09 5.97 13.79
CA TYR A 109 8.23 6.61 14.78
C TYR A 109 7.54 5.58 15.68
N ALA A 110 6.98 4.52 15.12
CA ALA A 110 6.29 3.47 15.89
C ALA A 110 7.25 2.71 16.82
N LEU A 111 8.48 2.44 16.37
CA LEU A 111 9.54 1.85 17.21
C LEU A 111 9.91 2.78 18.38
N TYR A 112 10.12 4.07 18.08
CA TYR A 112 10.40 5.07 19.12
C TYR A 112 9.25 5.13 20.14
N ARG A 113 8.00 5.24 19.70
CA ARG A 113 6.86 5.32 20.61
C ARG A 113 6.68 4.04 21.42
N TYR A 114 6.79 2.87 20.78
CA TYR A 114 6.73 1.60 21.49
C TYR A 114 7.76 1.51 22.62
N SER A 115 8.99 2.00 22.40
CA SER A 115 10.05 1.99 23.39
C SER A 115 9.84 2.99 24.53
N THR A 116 9.17 4.13 24.24
CA THR A 116 8.99 5.24 25.19
C THR A 116 7.63 5.25 25.89
N PHE A 117 6.70 4.37 25.50
CA PHE A 117 5.40 4.29 26.17
C PHE A 117 5.53 3.96 27.66
N PRO A 118 4.83 4.71 28.56
CA PRO A 118 4.76 4.40 29.99
C PRO A 118 4.18 3.00 30.22
N GLU A 119 4.66 2.30 31.24
CA GLU A 119 4.24 0.91 31.56
C GLU A 119 2.73 0.78 31.85
N ASN A 120 2.07 1.85 32.30
CA ASN A 120 0.65 1.86 32.69
C ASN A 120 -0.28 2.25 31.53
N LEU A 121 0.25 2.38 30.30
CA LEU A 121 -0.56 2.79 29.16
C LEU A 121 -1.59 1.70 28.80
N LEU A 122 -2.75 2.11 28.27
CA LEU A 122 -3.75 1.17 27.81
C LEU A 122 -3.17 0.24 26.72
N PRO A 123 -3.43 -1.07 26.78
CA PRO A 123 -2.87 -2.06 25.85
C PRO A 123 -3.11 -1.73 24.36
N GLY A 124 -4.19 -1.03 24.04
CA GLY A 124 -4.50 -0.60 22.67
C GLY A 124 -3.43 0.28 22.02
N TYR A 125 -2.70 1.09 22.79
CA TYR A 125 -1.61 1.92 22.25
C TYR A 125 -0.43 1.08 21.83
N TYR A 126 -0.05 0.08 22.66
CA TYR A 126 1.00 -0.87 22.29
C TYR A 126 0.62 -1.68 21.05
N LEU A 127 -0.64 -2.13 20.97
CA LEU A 127 -1.17 -2.83 19.82
C LEU A 127 -1.11 -1.95 18.56
N GLY A 128 -1.49 -0.67 18.66
CA GLY A 128 -1.42 0.28 17.55
C GLY A 128 0.01 0.48 17.04
N ALA A 129 0.97 0.73 17.94
CA ALA A 129 2.37 0.90 17.57
C ALA A 129 2.95 -0.38 16.94
N LEU A 130 2.71 -1.55 17.56
CA LEU A 130 3.14 -2.83 17.00
C LEU A 130 2.47 -3.15 15.66
N GLY A 131 1.20 -2.78 15.49
CA GLY A 131 0.50 -2.89 14.23
C GLY A 131 1.21 -2.16 13.11
N ILE A 132 1.60 -0.93 13.37
CA ILE A 132 2.36 -0.13 12.40
C ILE A 132 3.74 -0.74 12.14
N ILE A 133 4.43 -1.24 13.17
CA ILE A 133 5.73 -1.91 13.02
C ILE A 133 5.58 -3.15 12.12
N VAL A 134 4.60 -4.02 12.39
CA VAL A 134 4.37 -5.25 11.63
C VAL A 134 4.01 -4.93 10.18
N ILE A 135 3.05 -4.03 9.95
CA ILE A 135 2.61 -3.67 8.60
C ILE A 135 3.76 -3.00 7.82
N SER A 136 4.38 -1.96 8.40
CA SER A 136 5.42 -1.21 7.70
C SER A 136 6.64 -2.07 7.39
N SER A 137 7.10 -2.90 8.33
CA SER A 137 8.24 -3.82 8.09
C SER A 137 7.92 -4.83 7.00
N SER A 138 6.72 -5.41 7.02
CA SER A 138 6.32 -6.44 6.04
C SER A 138 6.11 -5.85 4.65
N VAL A 139 5.51 -4.66 4.55
CA VAL A 139 5.32 -3.96 3.28
C VAL A 139 6.67 -3.53 2.70
N LEU A 140 7.54 -2.92 3.51
CA LEU A 140 8.90 -2.56 3.08
C LEU A 140 9.68 -3.78 2.60
N LEU A 141 9.62 -4.89 3.33
CA LEU A 141 10.24 -6.15 2.93
C LEU A 141 9.71 -6.63 1.57
N SER A 142 8.39 -6.58 1.38
CA SER A 142 7.75 -7.00 0.13
C SER A 142 8.18 -6.15 -1.07
N MET A 143 8.36 -4.84 -0.85
CA MET A 143 8.67 -3.87 -1.90
C MET A 143 10.18 -3.65 -2.13
N ALA A 144 11.03 -4.01 -1.16
CA ALA A 144 12.48 -3.77 -1.21
C ALA A 144 13.31 -5.03 -1.51
N VAL A 145 12.75 -6.22 -1.24
CA VAL A 145 13.49 -7.48 -1.42
C VAL A 145 13.02 -8.19 -2.69
N PRO A 146 13.88 -8.25 -3.72
CA PRO A 146 13.55 -8.90 -5.00
C PRO A 146 13.65 -10.43 -4.87
N THR A 147 12.71 -11.05 -4.16
CA THR A 147 12.65 -12.51 -4.07
C THR A 147 11.63 -13.04 -5.07
N GLY A 148 12.03 -14.00 -5.90
CA GLY A 148 11.13 -14.65 -6.85
C GLY A 148 10.12 -15.61 -6.21
N LYS A 149 10.09 -15.75 -4.88
CA LYS A 149 9.22 -16.70 -4.16
C LYS A 149 8.39 -15.98 -3.10
N THR A 150 7.12 -15.76 -3.39
CA THR A 150 6.11 -15.16 -2.50
C THR A 150 6.13 -15.78 -1.10
N ARG A 151 6.30 -17.13 -1.03
CA ARG A 151 6.32 -17.84 0.26
C ARG A 151 7.38 -17.31 1.23
N HIS A 152 8.53 -16.84 0.77
CA HIS A 152 9.58 -16.30 1.64
C HIS A 152 9.15 -14.99 2.30
N LYS A 153 8.46 -14.12 1.56
CA LYS A 153 7.91 -12.87 2.08
C LYS A 153 6.79 -13.13 3.09
N LEU A 154 5.91 -14.09 2.79
CA LEU A 154 4.85 -14.50 3.70
C LEU A 154 5.42 -15.10 4.99
N LEU A 155 6.42 -15.98 4.91
CA LEU A 155 7.08 -16.54 6.08
C LEU A 155 7.77 -15.46 6.92
N ALA A 156 8.44 -14.51 6.27
CA ALA A 156 9.05 -13.37 6.98
C ALA A 156 7.98 -12.49 7.68
N THR A 157 6.83 -12.25 7.03
CA THR A 157 5.70 -11.54 7.63
C THR A 157 5.15 -12.29 8.85
N VAL A 158 5.03 -13.62 8.77
CA VAL A 158 4.63 -14.44 9.93
C VAL A 158 5.65 -14.31 11.06
N ALA A 159 6.95 -14.40 10.77
CA ALA A 159 7.99 -14.25 11.78
C ALA A 159 7.96 -12.86 12.45
N ILE A 160 7.79 -11.78 11.66
CA ILE A 160 7.64 -10.41 12.17
C ILE A 160 6.39 -10.32 13.06
N SER A 161 5.28 -10.93 12.67
CA SER A 161 4.03 -10.92 13.43
C SER A 161 4.14 -11.68 14.76
N ILE A 162 4.84 -12.83 14.76
CA ILE A 162 5.13 -13.61 15.98
C ILE A 162 6.01 -12.78 16.93
N ALA A 163 7.05 -12.15 16.40
CA ALA A 163 7.91 -11.27 17.20
C ALA A 163 7.10 -10.10 17.79
N GLY A 164 6.21 -9.48 17.00
CA GLY A 164 5.28 -8.45 17.47
C GLY A 164 4.36 -8.95 18.58
N ALA A 165 3.77 -10.14 18.43
CA ALA A 165 2.93 -10.75 19.47
C ALA A 165 3.69 -11.00 20.77
N PHE A 166 4.92 -11.49 20.67
CA PHE A 166 5.80 -11.72 21.82
C PHE A 166 6.16 -10.40 22.53
N LEU A 167 6.51 -9.37 21.78
CA LEU A 167 6.79 -8.04 22.32
C LEU A 167 5.56 -7.45 23.02
N LEU A 168 4.37 -7.59 22.45
CA LEU A 168 3.13 -7.14 23.06
C LEU A 168 2.88 -7.86 24.40
N TRP A 169 3.05 -9.19 24.40
CA TRP A 169 2.91 -10.00 25.63
C TRP A 169 3.94 -9.58 26.70
N LEU A 170 5.20 -9.36 26.32
CA LEU A 170 6.23 -8.90 27.26
C LEU A 170 5.86 -7.58 27.95
N LYS A 171 5.31 -6.63 27.20
CA LYS A 171 4.95 -5.30 27.71
C LYS A 171 3.63 -5.31 28.51
N THR A 172 2.62 -6.00 27.99
CA THR A 172 1.28 -5.93 28.59
C THR A 172 0.99 -7.04 29.60
N ARG A 173 1.72 -8.16 29.51
CA ARG A 173 1.47 -9.42 30.26
C ARG A 173 0.03 -9.95 30.08
N LYS A 174 -0.69 -9.52 29.03
CA LYS A 174 -2.07 -9.90 28.74
C LYS A 174 -2.15 -10.83 27.56
N ALA A 175 -2.34 -12.13 27.82
CA ALA A 175 -2.46 -13.15 26.76
C ALA A 175 -3.70 -12.92 25.87
N GLU A 176 -4.74 -12.30 26.40
CA GLU A 176 -5.97 -11.94 25.68
C GLU A 176 -5.75 -10.99 24.48
N MET A 177 -4.61 -10.29 24.43
CA MET A 177 -4.24 -9.42 23.31
C MET A 177 -3.63 -10.16 22.13
N VAL A 178 -3.17 -11.40 22.32
CA VAL A 178 -2.53 -12.19 21.26
C VAL A 178 -3.45 -12.43 20.05
N PRO A 179 -4.75 -12.75 20.22
CA PRO A 179 -5.67 -12.89 19.08
C PRO A 179 -5.77 -11.64 18.20
N MET A 180 -5.63 -10.45 18.77
CA MET A 180 -5.67 -9.18 18.01
C MET A 180 -4.46 -9.07 17.07
N ILE A 181 -3.29 -9.54 17.51
CA ILE A 181 -2.10 -9.64 16.65
C ILE A 181 -2.31 -10.66 15.54
N ALA A 182 -3.00 -11.76 15.80
CA ALA A 182 -3.30 -12.75 14.75
C ALA A 182 -4.19 -12.17 13.65
N VAL A 183 -5.21 -11.37 14.01
CA VAL A 183 -6.03 -10.65 13.02
C VAL A 183 -5.19 -9.67 12.22
N LEU A 184 -4.33 -8.89 12.89
CA LEU A 184 -3.42 -7.95 12.25
C LEU A 184 -2.45 -8.67 11.31
N ALA A 185 -1.88 -9.79 11.73
CA ALA A 185 -1.01 -10.64 10.93
C ALA A 185 -1.72 -11.14 9.66
N MET A 186 -2.97 -11.58 9.78
CA MET A 186 -3.77 -12.03 8.64
C MET A 186 -4.00 -10.89 7.63
N ILE A 187 -4.36 -9.70 8.10
CA ILE A 187 -4.51 -8.51 7.23
C ILE A 187 -3.19 -8.19 6.53
N THR A 188 -2.08 -8.21 7.29
CA THR A 188 -0.75 -7.92 6.74
C THR A 188 -0.33 -8.97 5.69
N LEU A 189 -0.62 -10.24 5.94
CA LEU A 189 -0.36 -11.33 4.98
C LEU A 189 -1.14 -11.14 3.68
N LEU A 190 -2.41 -10.71 3.76
CA LEU A 190 -3.21 -10.38 2.57
C LEU A 190 -2.60 -9.21 1.79
N ILE A 191 -2.17 -8.14 2.47
CA ILE A 191 -1.51 -6.99 1.83
C ILE A 191 -0.21 -7.43 1.13
N VAL A 192 0.64 -8.21 1.81
CA VAL A 192 1.91 -8.70 1.24
C VAL A 192 1.65 -9.65 0.07
N TYR A 193 0.65 -10.53 0.19
CA TYR A 193 0.24 -11.42 -0.89
C TYR A 193 -0.21 -10.64 -2.12
N ASP A 194 -1.09 -9.66 -1.95
CA ASP A 194 -1.56 -8.77 -3.02
C ASP A 194 -0.38 -8.06 -3.72
N ILE A 195 0.49 -7.41 -2.95
CA ILE A 195 1.67 -6.71 -3.50
C ILE A 195 2.55 -7.68 -4.31
N ASP A 196 2.71 -8.92 -3.88
CA ASP A 196 3.62 -9.86 -4.53
C ASP A 196 3.00 -10.65 -5.70
N THR A 197 1.69 -10.81 -5.75
CA THR A 197 1.00 -11.59 -6.79
C THR A 197 0.44 -10.75 -7.92
N GLU A 198 0.13 -9.48 -7.68
CA GLU A 198 -0.37 -8.57 -8.72
C GLU A 198 0.70 -8.23 -9.77
N ASP A 199 0.30 -8.09 -11.03
CA ASP A 199 1.12 -7.47 -12.05
C ASP A 199 1.12 -5.95 -11.87
N HIS A 200 2.32 -5.35 -11.92
CA HIS A 200 2.52 -3.92 -11.71
C HIS A 200 2.84 -3.24 -13.04
N ILE A 201 1.98 -2.31 -13.45
CA ILE A 201 2.12 -1.53 -14.67
C ILE A 201 2.45 -0.10 -14.26
N VAL A 202 3.64 0.36 -14.59
CA VAL A 202 4.09 1.73 -14.34
C VAL A 202 3.82 2.57 -15.58
N LEU A 203 3.01 3.62 -15.40
CA LEU A 203 2.79 4.66 -16.40
C LEU A 203 3.67 5.86 -16.06
N LYS A 204 4.61 6.20 -16.92
CA LYS A 204 5.37 7.43 -16.82
C LYS A 204 4.67 8.50 -17.63
N THR A 205 4.38 9.62 -16.99
CA THR A 205 3.71 10.76 -17.63
C THR A 205 4.54 12.03 -17.42
N LYS A 206 4.27 13.08 -18.19
CA LYS A 206 4.87 14.41 -18.04
C LYS A 206 4.68 14.99 -16.63
N LYS A 207 3.62 14.57 -15.90
CA LYS A 207 3.28 15.07 -14.56
C LYS A 207 3.74 14.15 -13.42
N GLY A 208 4.30 12.98 -13.74
CA GLY A 208 4.77 12.01 -12.74
C GLY A 208 4.47 10.57 -13.13
N LYS A 209 4.73 9.65 -12.22
CA LYS A 209 4.52 8.23 -12.44
C LYS A 209 3.23 7.78 -11.76
N TYR A 210 2.49 6.87 -12.41
CA TYR A 210 1.31 6.21 -11.86
C TYR A 210 1.53 4.71 -11.87
N LEU A 211 1.02 4.03 -10.85
CA LEU A 211 1.05 2.58 -10.74
C LEU A 211 -0.36 2.04 -10.95
N LEU A 212 -0.48 1.11 -11.88
CA LEU A 212 -1.66 0.26 -12.00
C LEU A 212 -1.29 -1.14 -11.55
N THR A 213 -2.23 -1.83 -10.93
CA THR A 213 -2.07 -3.20 -10.49
C THR A 213 -3.15 -4.08 -11.11
N SER A 214 -2.84 -5.35 -11.34
CA SER A 214 -3.77 -6.30 -11.92
C SER A 214 -3.61 -7.69 -11.33
N ASN A 215 -4.74 -8.27 -10.92
CA ASN A 215 -4.88 -9.70 -10.61
C ASN A 215 -5.43 -10.52 -11.79
N ALA A 216 -5.62 -9.88 -12.95
CA ALA A 216 -6.12 -10.55 -14.13
C ALA A 216 -5.06 -11.48 -14.75
N PRO A 217 -5.49 -12.52 -15.49
CA PRO A 217 -4.58 -13.34 -16.28
C PRO A 217 -3.75 -12.46 -17.24
N ARG A 218 -2.50 -12.88 -17.48
CA ARG A 218 -1.51 -12.08 -18.23
C ARG A 218 -1.99 -11.69 -19.63
N ASP A 219 -2.77 -12.53 -20.29
CA ASP A 219 -3.39 -12.24 -21.60
C ASP A 219 -4.35 -11.04 -21.55
N LYS A 220 -5.05 -10.85 -20.43
CA LYS A 220 -5.91 -9.67 -20.21
C LYS A 220 -5.09 -8.42 -19.94
N VAL A 221 -4.01 -8.55 -19.17
CA VAL A 221 -3.09 -7.45 -18.88
C VAL A 221 -2.43 -6.96 -20.19
N GLU A 222 -1.94 -7.89 -21.02
CA GLU A 222 -1.33 -7.56 -22.31
C GLU A 222 -2.33 -6.87 -23.26
N ARG A 223 -3.58 -7.36 -23.32
CA ARG A 223 -4.65 -6.70 -24.09
C ARG A 223 -4.96 -5.29 -23.60
N ALA A 224 -4.98 -5.09 -22.29
CA ALA A 224 -5.23 -3.78 -21.72
C ALA A 224 -4.08 -2.80 -22.02
N ILE A 225 -2.83 -3.27 -21.92
CA ILE A 225 -1.66 -2.46 -22.28
C ILE A 225 -1.70 -2.09 -23.77
N LYS A 226 -2.01 -3.07 -24.63
CA LYS A 226 -2.16 -2.83 -26.08
C LYS A 226 -3.24 -1.77 -26.35
N ALA A 227 -4.40 -1.87 -25.68
CA ALA A 227 -5.47 -0.89 -25.82
C ALA A 227 -5.05 0.52 -25.32
N ILE A 228 -4.24 0.62 -24.25
CA ILE A 228 -3.69 1.89 -23.81
C ILE A 228 -2.71 2.43 -24.85
N MET A 229 -1.83 1.58 -25.40
CA MET A 229 -0.87 1.97 -26.44
C MET A 229 -1.55 2.37 -27.76
N GLU A 230 -2.60 1.67 -28.18
CA GLU A 230 -3.40 2.05 -29.36
C GLU A 230 -3.99 3.45 -29.21
N VAL A 231 -4.50 3.78 -28.04
CA VAL A 231 -4.99 5.14 -27.73
C VAL A 231 -3.89 6.20 -27.78
N LEU A 232 -2.64 5.79 -27.52
CA LEU A 232 -1.46 6.67 -27.59
C LEU A 232 -0.94 6.84 -29.02
N SER A 233 -1.15 5.85 -29.90
CA SER A 233 -0.60 5.84 -31.27
C SER A 233 -1.53 6.41 -32.33
N ASP A 234 -2.81 6.67 -31.98
CA ASP A 234 -3.80 7.29 -32.88
C ASP A 234 -3.65 8.83 -32.94
N ASP A 235 -2.48 9.29 -33.41
CA ASP A 235 -2.27 10.66 -33.89
C ASP A 235 -2.44 10.75 -35.43
#